data_4823e5c08d62c7c8ca76edc6cc4c0895
#
_entry.id   4823e5c08d62c7c8ca76edc6cc4c0895
#
_cell.length_a   1.000
_cell.length_b   1.000
_cell.length_c   1.000
_cell.angle_alpha   90.00
_cell.angle_beta   90.00
_cell.angle_gamma   90.00
#
_symmetry.space_group_name_H-M   'P 1'
#
loop_
_entity.id
_entity.type
_entity.pdbx_description
1 polymer ?
#
loop_
_entity_poly.entity_id
_entity_poly.type
_entity_poly.pdbx_seq_one_letter_code
_entity_poly.pdbx_strand_id
1 'polypeptide(L)'
;MYRLCLIATLALSPALALAQTAPTTLSCDGAFAKDSDYARIVKIFGAANVTDEKIHSVGVGEIKATVIYGKDAKRRLEVVWKDEKARKNPFVMAKGADSAWKTEDGIGGGASVADIEKLNGKPFKLYGFEWDNGGLVSNFNGGALAKRKGGCFLGLSFSPPDDVGAELYKVSGDKEFLSSDRNMRAVKPYLWQITIGWQK
;
A
#
# COMPACT_ATOMS: atom_id res chain seq x y z
N MET A 1 54.52 -39.88 -37.25
CA MET A 1 54.21 -39.38 -35.92
C MET A 1 53.18 -38.26 -36.06
N TYR A 2 51.88 -38.56 -35.94
CA TYR A 2 50.79 -37.56 -36.00
C TYR A 2 50.39 -37.22 -34.60
N ARG A 3 50.52 -35.91 -34.21
CA ARG A 3 50.01 -35.41 -32.91
C ARG A 3 48.56 -34.94 -33.11
N LEU A 4 47.62 -35.62 -32.48
CA LEU A 4 46.23 -35.18 -32.32
C LEU A 4 46.17 -34.04 -31.30
N CYS A 5 45.79 -32.83 -31.76
CA CYS A 5 45.37 -31.73 -30.86
C CYS A 5 43.89 -31.92 -30.50
N LEU A 6 43.60 -32.26 -29.24
CA LEU A 6 42.24 -32.18 -28.70
C LEU A 6 41.91 -30.72 -28.39
N ILE A 7 40.94 -30.17 -29.10
CA ILE A 7 40.33 -28.86 -28.76
C ILE A 7 39.18 -29.12 -27.82
N ALA A 8 39.35 -28.76 -26.54
CA ALA A 8 38.27 -28.80 -25.56
C ALA A 8 37.37 -27.55 -25.72
N THR A 9 36.17 -27.74 -26.21
CA THR A 9 35.15 -26.68 -26.28
C THR A 9 34.49 -26.52 -24.91
N LEU A 10 34.78 -25.42 -24.22
CA LEU A 10 34.03 -25.02 -23.01
C LEU A 10 32.63 -24.55 -23.43
N ALA A 11 31.61 -25.33 -23.10
CA ALA A 11 30.23 -24.91 -23.24
C ALA A 11 29.87 -23.95 -22.08
N LEU A 12 29.76 -22.65 -22.36
CA LEU A 12 29.16 -21.68 -21.43
C LEU A 12 27.63 -21.89 -21.40
N SER A 13 27.14 -22.54 -20.35
CA SER A 13 25.69 -22.58 -20.08
C SER A 13 25.21 -21.21 -19.58
N PRO A 14 24.23 -20.58 -20.22
CA PRO A 14 23.62 -19.36 -19.65
C PRO A 14 22.89 -19.73 -18.36
N ALA A 15 23.34 -19.17 -17.23
CA ALA A 15 22.61 -19.23 -15.99
C ALA A 15 21.30 -18.42 -16.16
N LEU A 16 20.16 -19.10 -16.23
CA LEU A 16 18.84 -18.49 -16.12
C LEU A 16 18.75 -17.89 -14.71
N ALA A 17 18.97 -16.59 -14.61
CA ALA A 17 18.65 -15.83 -13.41
C ALA A 17 17.13 -15.89 -13.22
N LEU A 18 16.66 -16.69 -12.25
CA LEU A 18 15.27 -16.64 -11.79
C LEU A 18 15.02 -15.22 -11.31
N ALA A 19 14.25 -14.45 -12.08
CA ALA A 19 13.79 -13.15 -11.66
C ALA A 19 12.95 -13.35 -10.39
N GLN A 20 13.53 -13.06 -9.23
CA GLN A 20 12.78 -13.00 -7.98
C GLN A 20 11.68 -11.95 -8.15
N THR A 21 10.42 -12.39 -8.09
CA THR A 21 9.29 -11.47 -8.05
C THR A 21 9.46 -10.59 -6.82
N ALA A 22 9.60 -9.29 -7.05
CA ALA A 22 9.75 -8.34 -5.94
C ALA A 22 8.54 -8.41 -5.00
N PRO A 23 8.75 -8.25 -3.68
CA PRO A 23 7.69 -8.40 -2.69
C PRO A 23 6.55 -7.42 -2.92
N THR A 24 5.32 -7.88 -2.73
CA THR A 24 4.11 -7.06 -2.70
C THR A 24 3.55 -6.94 -1.28
N THR A 25 4.43 -7.01 -0.28
CA THR A 25 4.06 -6.89 1.14
C THR A 25 4.41 -5.49 1.67
N LEU A 26 3.44 -4.86 2.29
CA LEU A 26 3.60 -3.61 3.03
C LEU A 26 3.98 -3.94 4.48
N SER A 27 5.24 -3.73 4.84
CA SER A 27 5.78 -3.96 6.17
C SER A 27 6.49 -2.72 6.71
N CYS A 28 6.66 -2.64 8.03
CA CYS A 28 7.41 -1.58 8.69
C CYS A 28 8.94 -1.79 8.63
N ASP A 29 9.41 -2.70 7.83
CA ASP A 29 10.81 -3.04 7.65
C ASP A 29 11.21 -3.14 6.17
N GLY A 30 12.41 -3.65 5.88
CA GLY A 30 12.89 -3.87 4.52
C GLY A 30 12.85 -2.61 3.65
N ALA A 31 12.08 -2.65 2.56
CA ALA A 31 11.95 -1.55 1.61
C ALA A 31 11.33 -0.30 2.23
N PHE A 32 10.46 -0.45 3.22
CA PHE A 32 9.67 0.63 3.80
C PHE A 32 10.03 0.95 5.25
N ALA A 33 11.19 0.49 5.72
CA ALA A 33 11.72 0.82 7.04
C ALA A 33 11.86 2.34 7.25
N LYS A 34 11.87 2.80 8.51
CA LYS A 34 11.98 4.21 8.87
C LYS A 34 13.22 4.89 8.27
N ASP A 35 14.32 4.17 8.19
CA ASP A 35 15.58 4.61 7.62
C ASP A 35 15.72 4.38 6.11
N SER A 36 14.66 3.85 5.46
CA SER A 36 14.67 3.59 4.03
C SER A 36 14.78 4.89 3.23
N ASP A 37 15.51 4.79 2.12
CA ASP A 37 15.74 5.86 1.17
C ASP A 37 15.46 5.40 -0.28
N TYR A 38 15.56 6.34 -1.19
CA TYR A 38 15.37 6.09 -2.62
C TYR A 38 16.30 5.00 -3.16
N ALA A 39 17.57 4.98 -2.74
CA ALA A 39 18.54 4.00 -3.23
C ALA A 39 18.14 2.58 -2.82
N ARG A 40 17.62 2.40 -1.59
CA ARG A 40 17.09 1.11 -1.11
C ARG A 40 15.87 0.66 -1.95
N ILE A 41 14.95 1.59 -2.24
CA ILE A 41 13.79 1.31 -3.12
C ILE A 41 14.26 0.84 -4.51
N VAL A 42 15.17 1.57 -5.14
CA VAL A 42 15.72 1.22 -6.45
C VAL A 42 16.43 -0.14 -6.43
N LYS A 43 17.19 -0.42 -5.36
CA LYS A 43 17.90 -1.70 -5.19
C LYS A 43 16.93 -2.88 -5.10
N ILE A 44 15.81 -2.73 -4.39
CA ILE A 44 14.85 -3.82 -4.15
C ILE A 44 13.93 -4.04 -5.35
N PHE A 45 13.42 -2.98 -5.95
CA PHE A 45 12.41 -3.05 -7.00
C PHE A 45 12.98 -2.96 -8.42
N GLY A 46 14.26 -2.57 -8.56
CA GLY A 46 14.93 -2.35 -9.84
C GLY A 46 14.67 -0.98 -10.44
N ALA A 47 15.69 -0.33 -10.97
CA ALA A 47 15.61 1.04 -11.51
C ALA A 47 14.55 1.20 -12.63
N ALA A 48 14.33 0.17 -13.44
CA ALA A 48 13.33 0.20 -14.51
C ALA A 48 11.87 0.27 -14.00
N ASN A 49 11.65 -0.08 -12.74
CA ASN A 49 10.32 -0.10 -12.12
C ASN A 49 10.08 1.10 -11.19
N VAL A 50 11.03 2.02 -11.06
CA VAL A 50 10.96 3.14 -10.13
C VAL A 50 11.08 4.44 -10.90
N THR A 51 10.06 5.29 -10.81
CA THR A 51 9.98 6.59 -11.50
C THR A 51 9.58 7.68 -10.52
N ASP A 52 9.85 8.93 -10.86
CA ASP A 52 9.30 10.08 -10.15
C ASP A 52 8.12 10.64 -10.93
N GLU A 53 7.01 10.85 -10.24
CA GLU A 53 5.76 11.35 -10.82
C GLU A 53 5.16 12.43 -9.93
N LYS A 54 4.30 13.25 -10.50
CA LYS A 54 3.37 14.08 -9.74
C LYS A 54 2.10 13.26 -9.47
N ILE A 55 1.69 13.23 -8.22
CA ILE A 55 0.45 12.58 -7.79
C ILE A 55 -0.47 13.62 -7.15
N HIS A 56 -1.77 13.37 -7.21
CA HIS A 56 -2.73 14.18 -6.47
C HIS A 56 -2.81 13.70 -5.01
N SER A 57 -2.68 14.64 -4.07
CA SER A 57 -2.88 14.42 -2.63
C SER A 57 -4.04 15.27 -2.15
N VAL A 58 -5.05 14.64 -1.55
CA VAL A 58 -6.23 15.32 -1.04
C VAL A 58 -5.82 16.38 -0.01
N GLY A 59 -6.40 17.58 -0.12
CA GLY A 59 -6.11 18.71 0.76
C GLY A 59 -4.78 19.42 0.50
N VAL A 60 -3.90 18.89 -0.35
CA VAL A 60 -2.57 19.49 -0.66
C VAL A 60 -2.41 19.84 -2.13
N GLY A 61 -3.08 19.10 -3.04
CA GLY A 61 -2.94 19.27 -4.48
C GLY A 61 -1.87 18.33 -5.07
N GLU A 62 -1.15 18.79 -6.09
CA GLU A 62 -0.08 18.01 -6.73
C GLU A 62 1.19 17.98 -5.88
N ILE A 63 1.69 16.80 -5.59
CA ILE A 63 2.95 16.57 -4.89
C ILE A 63 3.85 15.62 -5.69
N LYS A 64 5.16 15.69 -5.44
CA LYS A 64 6.11 14.73 -6.01
C LYS A 64 6.07 13.42 -5.22
N ALA A 65 6.08 12.31 -5.95
CA ALA A 65 6.20 10.97 -5.37
C ALA A 65 7.19 10.13 -6.19
N THR A 66 7.80 9.18 -5.52
CA THR A 66 8.45 8.05 -6.18
C THR A 66 7.37 6.98 -6.41
N VAL A 67 7.23 6.53 -7.64
CA VAL A 67 6.24 5.52 -8.01
C VAL A 67 6.95 4.23 -8.38
N ILE A 68 6.54 3.14 -7.75
CA ILE A 68 7.00 1.80 -8.03
C ILE A 68 5.95 1.13 -8.90
N TYR A 69 6.37 0.48 -10.00
CA TYR A 69 5.50 -0.18 -10.98
C TYR A 69 4.42 0.74 -11.56
N GLY A 70 4.75 1.97 -11.90
CA GLY A 70 3.80 2.97 -12.37
C GLY A 70 2.91 2.55 -13.55
N LYS A 71 3.39 1.61 -14.39
CA LYS A 71 2.64 1.09 -15.55
C LYS A 71 1.77 -0.13 -15.25
N ASP A 72 1.82 -0.68 -14.05
CA ASP A 72 1.05 -1.84 -13.62
C ASP A 72 0.05 -1.40 -12.54
N ALA A 73 -1.19 -1.22 -12.92
CA ALA A 73 -2.23 -0.68 -12.03
C ALA A 73 -2.38 -1.49 -10.73
N LYS A 74 -2.21 -2.82 -10.79
CA LYS A 74 -2.33 -3.69 -9.60
C LYS A 74 -1.12 -3.62 -8.68
N ARG A 75 0.08 -3.37 -9.23
CA ARG A 75 1.32 -3.28 -8.47
C ARG A 75 1.79 -1.85 -8.24
N ARG A 76 1.08 -0.84 -8.78
CA ARG A 76 1.42 0.57 -8.55
C ARG A 76 1.46 0.87 -7.07
N LEU A 77 2.56 1.48 -6.62
CA LEU A 77 2.76 1.93 -5.26
C LEU A 77 3.34 3.34 -5.26
N GLU A 78 2.78 4.22 -4.47
CA GLU A 78 3.22 5.60 -4.36
C GLU A 78 4.00 5.80 -3.07
N VAL A 79 5.18 6.40 -3.16
CA VAL A 79 6.07 6.67 -2.02
C VAL A 79 6.32 8.17 -1.95
N VAL A 80 5.81 8.80 -0.90
CA VAL A 80 6.08 10.19 -0.55
C VAL A 80 7.14 10.21 0.54
N TRP A 81 8.16 11.03 0.39
CA TRP A 81 9.27 11.11 1.32
C TRP A 81 9.03 12.19 2.36
N LYS A 82 9.08 11.86 3.65
CA LYS A 82 8.97 12.86 4.72
C LYS A 82 10.17 13.81 4.75
N ASP A 83 11.36 13.30 4.47
CA ASP A 83 12.52 14.11 4.09
C ASP A 83 12.62 14.09 2.57
N GLU A 84 11.97 15.05 1.93
CA GLU A 84 11.91 15.16 0.47
C GLU A 84 13.30 15.38 -0.14
N LYS A 85 14.14 16.20 0.51
CA LYS A 85 15.47 16.53 0.01
C LYS A 85 16.42 15.34 0.04
N ALA A 86 16.46 14.61 1.14
CA ALA A 86 17.28 13.40 1.29
C ALA A 86 16.59 12.14 0.73
N ARG A 87 15.30 12.23 0.39
CA ARG A 87 14.46 11.12 -0.07
C ARG A 87 14.51 9.95 0.92
N LYS A 88 14.15 10.24 2.17
CA LYS A 88 14.16 9.30 3.31
C LYS A 88 12.83 9.31 4.05
N ASN A 89 12.64 8.31 4.88
CA ASN A 89 11.45 8.15 5.72
C ASN A 89 10.18 8.07 4.86
N PRO A 90 9.91 6.90 4.27
CA PRO A 90 8.83 6.74 3.31
C PRO A 90 7.44 6.77 3.97
N PHE A 91 6.52 7.41 3.27
CA PHE A 91 5.09 7.31 3.45
C PHE A 91 4.53 6.63 2.20
N VAL A 92 3.98 5.44 2.36
CA VAL A 92 3.73 4.51 1.26
C VAL A 92 2.24 4.28 1.12
N MET A 93 1.71 4.39 -0.11
CA MET A 93 0.29 4.23 -0.41
C MET A 93 0.09 3.21 -1.53
N ALA A 94 -0.67 2.17 -1.23
CA ALA A 94 -1.22 1.24 -2.21
C ALA A 94 -2.70 1.55 -2.42
N LYS A 95 -3.12 1.77 -3.67
CA LYS A 95 -4.48 2.17 -4.05
C LYS A 95 -5.11 1.12 -4.96
N GLY A 96 -6.43 1.01 -4.92
CA GLY A 96 -7.22 0.13 -5.76
C GLY A 96 -7.76 -1.10 -5.03
N ALA A 97 -9.01 -1.46 -5.33
CA ALA A 97 -9.67 -2.63 -4.76
C ALA A 97 -8.98 -3.95 -5.17
N ASP A 98 -8.32 -3.96 -6.32
CA ASP A 98 -7.61 -5.11 -6.89
C ASP A 98 -6.08 -5.00 -6.75
N SER A 99 -5.60 -4.09 -5.89
CA SER A 99 -4.17 -3.94 -5.61
C SER A 99 -3.55 -5.26 -5.16
N ALA A 100 -2.41 -5.60 -5.74
CA ALA A 100 -1.63 -6.78 -5.36
C ALA A 100 -0.92 -6.63 -4.00
N TRP A 101 -0.84 -5.40 -3.49
CA TRP A 101 -0.18 -5.10 -2.22
C TRP A 101 -1.05 -5.51 -1.03
N LYS A 102 -0.41 -6.18 -0.07
CA LYS A 102 -1.06 -6.59 1.19
C LYS A 102 -0.14 -6.27 2.35
N THR A 103 -0.73 -6.01 3.51
CA THR A 103 0.04 -5.96 4.75
C THR A 103 0.47 -7.37 5.19
N GLU A 104 1.38 -7.47 6.15
CA GLU A 104 1.81 -8.74 6.75
C GLU A 104 0.63 -9.52 7.38
N ASP A 105 -0.40 -8.79 7.86
CA ASP A 105 -1.63 -9.38 8.42
C ASP A 105 -2.64 -9.79 7.33
N GLY A 106 -2.26 -9.69 6.04
CA GLY A 106 -3.10 -10.06 4.92
C GLY A 106 -4.15 -9.03 4.50
N ILE A 107 -4.13 -7.81 5.05
CA ILE A 107 -5.03 -6.72 4.64
C ILE A 107 -4.66 -6.32 3.20
N GLY A 108 -5.61 -6.41 2.28
CA GLY A 108 -5.47 -6.06 0.88
C GLY A 108 -6.62 -5.21 0.37
N GLY A 109 -6.46 -4.60 -0.81
CA GLY A 109 -7.54 -3.87 -1.47
C GLY A 109 -8.79 -4.75 -1.64
N GLY A 110 -9.97 -4.13 -1.63
CA GLY A 110 -11.27 -4.80 -1.73
C GLY A 110 -11.78 -5.42 -0.42
N ALA A 111 -10.99 -5.48 0.66
CA ALA A 111 -11.44 -6.00 1.94
C ALA A 111 -12.65 -5.21 2.46
N SER A 112 -13.65 -5.88 3.00
CA SER A 112 -14.82 -5.23 3.60
C SER A 112 -14.51 -4.64 4.97
N VAL A 113 -15.35 -3.70 5.42
CA VAL A 113 -15.30 -3.18 6.80
C VAL A 113 -15.40 -4.32 7.82
N ALA A 114 -16.19 -5.38 7.52
CA ALA A 114 -16.32 -6.55 8.38
C ALA A 114 -15.04 -7.37 8.50
N ASP A 115 -14.32 -7.54 7.40
CA ASP A 115 -13.03 -8.27 7.40
C ASP A 115 -12.00 -7.54 8.25
N ILE A 116 -11.91 -6.22 8.09
CA ILE A 116 -10.98 -5.40 8.88
C ILE A 116 -11.38 -5.38 10.37
N GLU A 117 -12.68 -5.31 10.69
CA GLU A 117 -13.14 -5.39 12.08
C GLU A 117 -12.78 -6.73 12.72
N LYS A 118 -12.91 -7.84 11.98
CA LYS A 118 -12.50 -9.17 12.43
C LYS A 118 -11.00 -9.23 12.74
N LEU A 119 -10.15 -8.67 11.87
CA LEU A 119 -8.70 -8.59 12.09
C LEU A 119 -8.35 -7.67 13.27
N ASN A 120 -9.08 -6.57 13.43
CA ASN A 120 -8.90 -5.65 14.55
C ASN A 120 -9.37 -6.24 15.90
N GLY A 121 -10.25 -7.25 15.88
CA GLY A 121 -10.83 -7.92 17.04
C GLY A 121 -11.93 -7.12 17.75
N LYS A 122 -12.27 -5.93 17.28
CA LYS A 122 -13.34 -5.06 17.78
C LYS A 122 -13.71 -3.98 16.76
N PRO A 123 -14.89 -3.31 16.92
CA PRO A 123 -15.25 -2.17 16.09
C PRO A 123 -14.22 -1.05 16.15
N PHE A 124 -13.95 -0.46 14.99
CA PHE A 124 -13.09 0.71 14.81
C PHE A 124 -13.94 1.91 14.35
N LYS A 125 -13.34 3.09 14.33
CA LYS A 125 -13.96 4.31 13.84
C LYS A 125 -13.40 4.67 12.47
N LEU A 126 -14.29 5.15 11.59
CA LEU A 126 -13.94 5.73 10.30
C LEU A 126 -14.82 6.95 10.03
N TYR A 127 -14.33 7.88 9.26
CA TYR A 127 -15.10 9.02 8.84
C TYR A 127 -16.17 8.64 7.81
N GLY A 128 -17.27 9.40 7.78
CA GLY A 128 -18.29 9.31 6.73
C GLY A 128 -17.72 9.63 5.35
N PHE A 129 -18.51 9.38 4.30
CA PHE A 129 -18.09 9.59 2.91
C PHE A 129 -18.41 11.00 2.39
N GLU A 130 -18.05 11.29 1.13
CA GLU A 130 -18.35 12.52 0.40
C GLU A 130 -17.70 13.80 0.95
N TRP A 131 -16.50 13.69 1.48
CA TRP A 131 -15.62 14.79 1.87
C TRP A 131 -14.15 14.34 1.88
N ASP A 132 -13.20 15.26 2.11
CA ASP A 132 -11.76 15.05 1.91
C ASP A 132 -11.16 13.82 2.63
N ASN A 133 -11.63 13.52 3.84
CA ASN A 133 -11.17 12.35 4.61
C ASN A 133 -12.18 11.19 4.60
N GLY A 134 -13.10 11.18 3.63
CA GLY A 134 -14.15 10.17 3.56
C GLY A 134 -13.60 8.74 3.59
N GLY A 135 -14.19 7.91 4.46
CA GLY A 135 -13.82 6.51 4.63
C GLY A 135 -12.49 6.24 5.32
N LEU A 136 -11.73 7.27 5.73
CA LEU A 136 -10.48 7.10 6.46
C LEU A 136 -10.75 6.56 7.87
N VAL A 137 -10.04 5.49 8.24
CA VAL A 137 -10.07 4.98 9.63
C VAL A 137 -9.38 5.98 10.54
N SER A 138 -10.14 6.55 11.46
CA SER A 138 -9.67 7.55 12.42
C SER A 138 -9.10 6.91 13.69
N ASN A 139 -9.63 5.74 14.10
CA ASN A 139 -9.19 5.10 15.33
C ASN A 139 -9.53 3.60 15.33
N PHE A 140 -8.55 2.75 15.58
CA PHE A 140 -8.75 1.30 15.77
C PHE A 140 -9.27 0.91 17.16
N ASN A 141 -9.62 1.88 18.03
CA ASN A 141 -10.15 1.67 19.37
C ASN A 141 -9.30 0.73 20.24
N GLY A 142 -7.98 0.77 20.08
CA GLY A 142 -7.08 -0.12 20.80
C GLY A 142 -7.21 -1.60 20.41
N GLY A 143 -7.74 -1.89 19.22
CA GLY A 143 -7.74 -3.24 18.64
C GLY A 143 -6.36 -3.67 18.15
N ALA A 144 -6.28 -4.88 17.60
CA ALA A 144 -5.01 -5.48 17.15
C ALA A 144 -4.28 -4.63 16.10
N LEU A 145 -5.03 -3.90 15.25
CA LEU A 145 -4.46 -3.05 14.20
C LEU A 145 -3.97 -1.67 14.68
N ALA A 146 -4.23 -1.30 15.94
CA ALA A 146 -3.79 -0.03 16.51
C ALA A 146 -2.26 0.08 16.66
N LYS A 147 -1.57 -1.04 16.72
CA LYS A 147 -0.11 -1.11 16.84
C LYS A 147 0.45 -2.12 15.85
N ARG A 148 1.37 -1.68 15.03
CA ARG A 148 2.07 -2.56 14.08
C ARG A 148 3.41 -3.03 14.64
N LYS A 149 3.77 -4.25 14.31
CA LYS A 149 5.15 -4.72 14.50
C LYS A 149 6.09 -3.78 13.74
N GLY A 150 7.18 -3.36 14.36
CA GLY A 150 8.11 -2.39 13.77
C GLY A 150 7.75 -0.93 14.01
N GLY A 151 6.52 -0.59 14.45
CA GLY A 151 6.15 0.74 14.96
C GLY A 151 5.74 1.77 13.90
N CYS A 152 5.58 1.40 12.62
CA CYS A 152 4.95 2.30 11.65
C CYS A 152 3.43 2.37 11.89
N PHE A 153 2.78 3.43 11.47
CA PHE A 153 1.32 3.50 11.51
C PHE A 153 0.70 2.79 10.30
N LEU A 154 -0.53 2.36 10.45
CA LEU A 154 -1.40 1.85 9.41
C LEU A 154 -2.55 2.84 9.18
N GLY A 155 -2.68 3.33 7.97
CA GLY A 155 -3.84 4.06 7.50
C GLY A 155 -4.66 3.19 6.54
N LEU A 156 -5.97 3.16 6.73
CA LEU A 156 -6.90 2.47 5.86
C LEU A 156 -7.97 3.46 5.43
N SER A 157 -8.25 3.51 4.12
CA SER A 157 -9.34 4.33 3.58
C SER A 157 -10.28 3.45 2.77
N PHE A 158 -11.55 3.52 3.08
CA PHE A 158 -12.63 2.81 2.41
C PHE A 158 -13.29 3.69 1.35
N SER A 159 -13.81 3.08 0.31
CA SER A 159 -14.66 3.73 -0.70
C SER A 159 -16.00 3.04 -0.74
N PRO A 160 -17.12 3.78 -0.86
CA PRO A 160 -18.40 3.16 -1.15
C PRO A 160 -18.42 2.64 -2.59
N PRO A 161 -19.23 1.63 -2.93
CA PRO A 161 -19.53 1.28 -4.31
C PRO A 161 -20.20 2.43 -5.07
N ASP A 162 -19.99 2.51 -6.39
CA ASP A 162 -20.56 3.58 -7.22
C ASP A 162 -22.09 3.53 -7.29
N ASP A 163 -22.68 2.36 -7.07
CA ASP A 163 -24.13 2.08 -7.19
C ASP A 163 -24.90 2.10 -5.86
N VAL A 164 -24.28 2.61 -4.77
CA VAL A 164 -24.87 2.55 -3.43
C VAL A 164 -26.16 3.40 -3.28
N GLY A 165 -26.38 4.39 -4.12
CA GLY A 165 -27.59 5.22 -4.13
C GLY A 165 -27.81 6.03 -2.84
N ALA A 166 -29.09 6.20 -2.45
CA ALA A 166 -29.48 7.07 -1.34
C ALA A 166 -29.01 6.61 0.06
N GLU A 167 -28.63 5.34 0.20
CA GLU A 167 -28.10 4.85 1.48
C GLU A 167 -26.79 5.53 1.88
N LEU A 168 -26.01 6.05 0.92
CA LEU A 168 -24.77 6.77 1.16
C LEU A 168 -24.97 7.99 2.06
N TYR A 169 -26.08 8.74 1.88
CA TYR A 169 -26.34 9.93 2.68
C TYR A 169 -26.43 9.67 4.19
N LYS A 170 -26.77 8.44 4.60
CA LYS A 170 -26.85 8.08 6.03
C LYS A 170 -25.48 8.00 6.70
N VAL A 171 -24.43 7.84 5.89
CA VAL A 171 -23.03 7.68 6.34
C VAL A 171 -22.08 8.68 5.67
N SER A 172 -22.62 9.78 5.16
CA SER A 172 -21.84 10.88 4.59
C SER A 172 -21.54 11.98 5.61
N GLY A 173 -20.56 12.81 5.28
CA GLY A 173 -20.19 14.01 6.01
C GLY A 173 -19.03 13.83 6.97
N ASP A 174 -18.58 14.95 7.52
CA ASP A 174 -17.44 15.08 8.44
C ASP A 174 -17.83 14.66 9.87
N LYS A 175 -18.09 13.37 10.04
CA LYS A 175 -18.34 12.75 11.33
C LYS A 175 -17.84 11.31 11.35
N GLU A 176 -17.55 10.81 12.54
CA GLU A 176 -17.12 9.42 12.73
C GLU A 176 -18.30 8.47 12.86
N PHE A 177 -18.15 7.30 12.28
CA PHE A 177 -19.03 6.16 12.43
C PHE A 177 -18.25 4.98 13.01
N LEU A 178 -18.94 4.08 13.70
CA LEU A 178 -18.36 2.78 14.03
C LEU A 178 -18.40 1.87 12.81
N SER A 179 -17.41 1.04 12.66
CA SER A 179 -17.36 -0.03 11.63
C SER A 179 -18.54 -1.01 11.76
N SER A 180 -19.10 -1.15 12.97
CA SER A 180 -20.30 -1.94 13.28
C SER A 180 -21.63 -1.20 13.03
N ASP A 181 -21.61 0.09 12.67
CA ASP A 181 -22.83 0.84 12.38
C ASP A 181 -23.64 0.17 11.26
N ARG A 182 -24.96 0.06 11.47
CA ARG A 182 -25.86 -0.64 10.55
C ARG A 182 -25.89 0.00 9.17
N ASN A 183 -25.88 1.34 9.09
CA ASN A 183 -25.89 2.05 7.81
C ASN A 183 -24.54 1.93 7.11
N MET A 184 -23.44 2.01 7.87
CA MET A 184 -22.09 1.78 7.33
C MET A 184 -21.98 0.36 6.73
N ARG A 185 -22.53 -0.65 7.41
CA ARG A 185 -22.56 -2.04 6.89
C ARG A 185 -23.48 -2.19 5.67
N ALA A 186 -24.60 -1.46 5.61
CA ALA A 186 -25.54 -1.51 4.49
C ALA A 186 -24.93 -0.94 3.20
N VAL A 187 -24.09 0.09 3.28
CA VAL A 187 -23.36 0.68 2.15
C VAL A 187 -22.30 -0.28 1.57
N LYS A 188 -21.83 -1.27 2.34
CA LYS A 188 -20.81 -2.25 1.93
C LYS A 188 -19.52 -1.62 1.37
N PRO A 189 -18.91 -0.65 2.06
CA PRO A 189 -17.71 -0.03 1.55
C PRO A 189 -16.55 -1.04 1.52
N TYR A 190 -15.67 -0.86 0.57
CA TYR A 190 -14.49 -1.69 0.38
C TYR A 190 -13.20 -0.90 0.59
N LEU A 191 -12.15 -1.56 1.02
CA LEU A 191 -10.85 -0.96 1.23
C LEU A 191 -10.25 -0.52 -0.10
N TRP A 192 -10.09 0.78 -0.26
CA TRP A 192 -9.55 1.42 -1.46
C TRP A 192 -8.06 1.74 -1.34
N GLN A 193 -7.60 2.16 -0.15
CA GLN A 193 -6.22 2.56 0.06
C GLN A 193 -5.67 2.00 1.36
N ILE A 194 -4.46 1.46 1.27
CA ILE A 194 -3.64 1.07 2.41
C ILE A 194 -2.45 2.01 2.47
N THR A 195 -2.18 2.56 3.64
CA THR A 195 -1.05 3.44 3.89
C THR A 195 -0.21 2.91 5.03
N ILE A 196 1.09 2.91 4.88
CA ILE A 196 2.04 2.73 5.98
C ILE A 196 3.03 3.89 6.02
N GLY A 197 3.50 4.23 7.20
CA GLY A 197 4.45 5.32 7.35
C GLY A 197 4.88 5.52 8.79
N TRP A 198 5.66 6.55 9.03
CA TRP A 198 6.25 6.82 10.33
C TRP A 198 5.77 8.17 10.85
N GLN A 199 5.37 8.23 12.09
CA GLN A 199 5.07 9.50 12.76
C GLN A 199 6.37 10.30 12.95
N LYS A 200 6.22 11.63 13.05
CA LYS A 200 7.34 12.52 13.36
C LYS A 200 7.93 12.24 14.73
#